data_73c2600e02eb4464dda1fa6f15ef71df
#
_entry.id   73c2600e02eb4464dda1fa6f15ef71df
#
_cell.length_a   1.000
_cell.length_b   1.000
_cell.length_c   1.000
_cell.angle_alpha   90.00
_cell.angle_beta   90.00
_cell.angle_gamma   90.00
#
_symmetry.space_group_name_H-M   'P 1'
#
loop_
_entity.id
_entity.type
_entity.pdbx_description
1 polymer ?
#
loop_
_entity_poly.entity_id
_entity_poly.type
_entity_poly.pdbx_seq_one_letter_code
_entity_poly.pdbx_strand_id
1 'polypeptide(L)'
;MTDITFHGGVNDIGGNKFLVESKYTKVFMDFGMSFSQDGQFFSQFLGPRTSNSLNDLFELGILPKIKGLYRRDYAKHMDFDGYEDTEVDAVLLTHAHVDHCAYIPYLREDIPIYCSEESKLIMQNFDETGSDQYHTAKQRFQIYENNKGQISRASGDKVAVPRRIKIFESGKEFNLSLIHISE
;
A
#
# COMPACT_ATOMS: atom_id res chain seq x y z
N MET A 1 6.98 9.28 23.49
CA MET A 1 5.59 8.74 23.53
C MET A 1 5.41 8.00 22.24
N THR A 2 4.78 6.86 22.27
CA THR A 2 4.45 6.08 21.07
C THR A 2 2.94 6.04 20.97
N ASP A 3 2.41 6.36 19.83
CA ASP A 3 0.98 6.41 19.54
C ASP A 3 0.61 5.31 18.55
N ILE A 4 -0.59 4.76 18.67
CA ILE A 4 -1.12 3.77 17.73
C ILE A 4 -2.45 4.27 17.19
N THR A 5 -2.53 4.42 15.87
CA THR A 5 -3.75 4.82 15.16
C THR A 5 -4.29 3.63 14.36
N PHE A 6 -5.55 3.30 14.57
CA PHE A 6 -6.23 2.22 13.88
C PHE A 6 -6.96 2.76 12.66
N HIS A 7 -6.50 2.40 11.48
CA HIS A 7 -7.15 2.74 10.19
C HIS A 7 -8.02 1.61 9.64
N GLY A 8 -8.18 0.53 10.39
CA GLY A 8 -9.00 -0.64 10.08
C GLY A 8 -8.67 -1.80 11.01
N GLY A 9 -9.39 -2.91 10.90
CA GLY A 9 -9.17 -4.11 11.73
C GLY A 9 -9.71 -4.01 13.16
N VAL A 10 -10.54 -3.01 13.46
CA VAL A 10 -11.18 -2.85 14.78
C VAL A 10 -12.65 -3.22 14.67
N ASN A 11 -13.09 -4.17 15.48
CA ASN A 11 -14.46 -4.73 15.44
C ASN A 11 -14.86 -5.29 14.07
N ASP A 12 -13.89 -5.75 13.29
CA ASP A 12 -14.06 -6.28 11.95
C ASP A 12 -13.13 -7.47 11.71
N ILE A 13 -13.48 -8.30 10.73
CA ILE A 13 -12.60 -9.39 10.28
C ILE A 13 -11.79 -8.87 9.10
N GLY A 14 -10.49 -8.71 9.31
CA GLY A 14 -9.57 -8.20 8.32
C GLY A 14 -9.50 -6.68 8.23
N GLY A 15 -8.88 -6.18 7.19
CA GLY A 15 -8.66 -4.76 7.00
C GLY A 15 -7.58 -4.17 7.89
N ASN A 16 -6.69 -5.00 8.39
CA ASN A 16 -5.67 -4.62 9.37
C ASN A 16 -4.75 -3.54 8.81
N LYS A 17 -4.79 -2.37 9.42
CA LYS A 17 -3.98 -1.20 9.10
C LYS A 17 -3.74 -0.40 10.38
N PHE A 18 -2.66 -0.69 11.08
CA PHE A 18 -2.33 -0.02 12.34
C PHE A 18 -1.08 0.83 12.15
N LEU A 19 -1.22 2.14 12.29
CA LEU A 19 -0.10 3.06 12.23
C LEU A 19 0.51 3.22 13.62
N VAL A 20 1.74 2.81 13.78
CA VAL A 20 2.53 3.00 14.99
C VAL A 20 3.47 4.17 14.76
N GLU A 21 3.33 5.20 15.57
CA GLU A 21 4.11 6.44 15.46
C GLU A 21 4.93 6.65 16.72
N SER A 22 6.21 6.89 16.53
CA SER A 22 7.11 7.36 17.57
C SER A 22 7.65 8.75 17.18
N LYS A 23 8.51 9.34 18.01
CA LYS A 23 9.11 10.64 17.70
C LYS A 23 9.86 10.67 16.35
N TYR A 24 10.39 9.52 15.89
CA TYR A 24 11.30 9.44 14.75
C TYR A 24 10.89 8.41 13.71
N THR A 25 9.79 7.68 13.92
CA THR A 25 9.44 6.54 13.09
C THR A 25 7.93 6.37 13.01
N LYS A 26 7.42 6.22 11.79
CA LYS A 26 6.01 5.91 11.49
C LYS A 26 5.95 4.63 10.66
N VAL A 27 5.34 3.60 11.20
CA VAL A 27 5.29 2.28 10.59
C VAL A 27 3.87 1.74 10.57
N PHE A 28 3.42 1.26 9.43
CA PHE A 28 2.22 0.46 9.37
C PHE A 28 2.49 -0.99 9.78
N MET A 29 1.65 -1.51 10.67
CA MET A 29 1.48 -2.94 10.86
C MET A 29 0.35 -3.39 9.95
N ASP A 30 0.70 -4.19 8.94
CA ASP A 30 -0.18 -4.66 7.87
C ASP A 30 -0.80 -3.53 7.02
N PHE A 31 -1.33 -3.91 5.85
CA PHE A 31 -2.08 -3.01 4.99
C PHE A 31 -3.09 -3.82 4.14
N GLY A 32 -4.11 -4.33 4.81
CA GLY A 32 -5.01 -5.35 4.31
C GLY A 32 -6.41 -4.89 3.96
N MET A 33 -7.18 -5.82 3.41
CA MET A 33 -8.58 -5.64 3.00
C MET A 33 -9.53 -6.10 4.09
N SER A 34 -10.58 -5.32 4.35
CA SER A 34 -11.70 -5.74 5.20
C SER A 34 -12.71 -6.53 4.37
N PHE A 35 -12.98 -7.77 4.76
CA PHE A 35 -13.95 -8.61 4.07
C PHE A 35 -15.40 -8.09 4.22
N SER A 36 -15.71 -7.51 5.37
CA SER A 36 -17.05 -6.98 5.61
C SER A 36 -17.32 -5.74 4.76
N GLN A 37 -16.37 -4.81 4.71
CA GLN A 37 -16.49 -3.60 3.90
C GLN A 37 -16.47 -3.92 2.40
N ASP A 38 -15.59 -4.83 1.96
CA ASP A 38 -15.56 -5.27 0.57
C ASP A 38 -16.89 -5.92 0.17
N GLY A 39 -17.39 -6.85 0.98
CA GLY A 39 -18.67 -7.49 0.74
C GLY A 39 -19.89 -6.56 0.80
N GLN A 40 -19.80 -5.48 1.57
CA GLN A 40 -20.85 -4.47 1.66
C GLN A 40 -20.92 -3.57 0.43
N PHE A 41 -19.78 -3.14 -0.08
CA PHE A 41 -19.71 -2.14 -1.15
C PHE A 41 -19.46 -2.74 -2.52
N PHE A 42 -18.77 -3.87 -2.60
CA PHE A 42 -18.34 -4.50 -3.85
C PHE A 42 -18.84 -5.93 -3.97
N SER A 43 -20.15 -6.13 -3.84
CA SER A 43 -20.75 -7.46 -3.96
C SER A 43 -20.84 -7.95 -5.41
N GLN A 44 -20.50 -9.20 -5.63
CA GLN A 44 -20.65 -9.98 -6.88
C GLN A 44 -20.03 -9.38 -8.15
N PHE A 45 -20.61 -8.32 -8.70
CA PHE A 45 -20.19 -7.73 -9.98
C PHE A 45 -19.66 -6.30 -9.84
N LEU A 46 -19.72 -5.76 -8.64
CA LEU A 46 -19.25 -4.42 -8.37
C LEU A 46 -17.81 -4.47 -7.85
N GLY A 47 -16.98 -3.61 -8.37
CA GLY A 47 -15.63 -3.37 -7.89
C GLY A 47 -15.32 -1.88 -7.94
N PRO A 48 -14.21 -1.43 -7.31
CA PRO A 48 -13.76 -0.06 -7.44
C PRO A 48 -13.61 0.30 -8.92
N ARG A 49 -14.09 1.48 -9.29
CA ARG A 49 -14.02 1.94 -10.68
C ARG A 49 -12.57 2.21 -11.07
N THR A 50 -12.05 1.46 -12.04
CA THR A 50 -10.65 1.60 -12.51
C THR A 50 -10.34 3.02 -12.99
N SER A 51 -11.32 3.71 -13.59
CA SER A 51 -11.19 5.10 -14.02
C SER A 51 -11.06 6.10 -12.86
N ASN A 52 -11.53 5.74 -11.68
CA ASN A 52 -11.53 6.58 -10.48
C ASN A 52 -10.35 6.27 -9.53
N SER A 53 -9.48 5.37 -9.92
CA SER A 53 -8.30 4.95 -9.12
C SER A 53 -8.70 4.53 -7.71
N LEU A 54 -8.10 5.16 -6.68
CA LEU A 54 -8.38 4.90 -5.27
C LEU A 54 -9.53 5.75 -4.70
N ASN A 55 -10.09 6.67 -5.47
CA ASN A 55 -11.05 7.62 -4.91
C ASN A 55 -12.29 6.93 -4.32
N ASP A 56 -12.77 5.85 -4.96
CA ASP A 56 -13.89 5.08 -4.40
C ASP A 56 -13.54 4.49 -3.02
N LEU A 57 -12.32 3.97 -2.86
CA LEU A 57 -11.86 3.40 -1.59
C LEU A 57 -11.70 4.47 -0.50
N PHE A 58 -11.32 5.70 -0.89
CA PHE A 58 -11.22 6.82 0.03
C PHE A 58 -12.59 7.34 0.45
N GLU A 59 -13.53 7.48 -0.48
CA GLU A 59 -14.88 7.97 -0.19
C GLU A 59 -15.67 6.99 0.67
N LEU A 60 -15.41 5.69 0.51
CA LEU A 60 -16.01 4.64 1.32
C LEU A 60 -15.30 4.43 2.67
N GLY A 61 -14.21 5.16 2.94
CA GLY A 61 -13.45 5.02 4.18
C GLY A 61 -12.65 3.71 4.30
N ILE A 62 -12.47 2.98 3.20
CA ILE A 62 -11.73 1.71 3.18
C ILE A 62 -10.22 1.95 3.29
N LEU A 63 -9.74 3.03 2.67
CA LEU A 63 -8.35 3.46 2.75
C LEU A 63 -8.21 4.81 3.44
N PRO A 64 -7.20 4.99 4.31
CA PRO A 64 -6.93 6.27 4.97
C PRO A 64 -6.39 7.29 3.97
N LYS A 65 -6.88 8.55 4.03
CA LYS A 65 -6.38 9.65 3.21
C LYS A 65 -5.09 10.22 3.79
N ILE A 66 -3.97 9.52 3.62
CA ILE A 66 -2.65 9.93 4.09
C ILE A 66 -1.81 10.41 2.92
N LYS A 67 -1.28 11.63 3.02
CA LYS A 67 -0.42 12.24 2.01
C LYS A 67 0.87 11.45 1.85
N GLY A 68 1.35 11.34 0.62
CA GLY A 68 2.60 10.67 0.31
C GLY A 68 2.61 9.16 0.51
N LEU A 69 1.50 8.54 0.94
CA LEU A 69 1.44 7.10 1.19
C LEU A 69 1.26 6.28 -0.08
N TYR A 70 0.50 6.80 -1.04
CA TYR A 70 0.05 6.04 -2.21
C TYR A 70 0.87 6.34 -3.46
N ARG A 71 0.89 5.39 -4.37
CA ARG A 71 1.50 5.54 -5.70
C ARG A 71 0.83 6.68 -6.47
N ARG A 72 1.64 7.49 -7.13
CA ARG A 72 1.18 8.66 -7.88
C ARG A 72 0.15 8.31 -8.96
N ASP A 73 0.31 7.17 -9.64
CA ASP A 73 -0.61 6.73 -10.68
C ASP A 73 -1.98 6.29 -10.16
N TYR A 74 -2.09 5.93 -8.88
CA TYR A 74 -3.35 5.67 -8.20
C TYR A 74 -3.93 6.91 -7.52
N ALA A 75 -3.09 7.83 -7.09
CA ALA A 75 -3.48 9.04 -6.36
C ALA A 75 -3.88 10.22 -7.28
N LYS A 76 -3.93 10.03 -8.60
CA LYS A 76 -4.12 11.08 -9.60
C LYS A 76 -5.41 11.93 -9.48
N HIS A 77 -6.39 11.46 -8.71
CA HIS A 77 -7.65 12.17 -8.46
C HIS A 77 -7.78 12.67 -7.02
N MET A 78 -6.74 12.51 -6.24
CA MET A 78 -6.70 13.06 -4.90
C MET A 78 -6.31 14.53 -4.99
N ASP A 79 -7.06 15.41 -4.31
CA ASP A 79 -6.70 16.81 -4.10
C ASP A 79 -5.50 16.93 -3.15
N PHE A 80 -4.45 16.17 -3.41
CA PHE A 80 -3.18 16.31 -2.74
C PHE A 80 -2.29 17.19 -3.58
N ASP A 81 -1.92 18.32 -3.02
CA ASP A 81 -0.96 19.23 -3.62
C ASP A 81 0.40 18.50 -3.77
N GLY A 82 0.64 18.02 -4.98
CA GLY A 82 1.92 17.45 -5.35
C GLY A 82 2.18 16.03 -4.79
N TYR A 83 3.29 15.50 -5.23
CA TYR A 83 3.87 14.24 -4.80
C TYR A 83 4.79 14.52 -3.61
N GLU A 84 4.20 14.67 -2.45
CA GLU A 84 4.94 14.93 -1.23
C GLU A 84 5.76 13.69 -0.81
N ASP A 85 6.83 13.91 -0.08
CA ASP A 85 7.56 12.82 0.55
C ASP A 85 6.68 12.10 1.55
N THR A 86 6.82 10.79 1.61
CA THR A 86 6.05 10.01 2.58
C THR A 86 6.61 10.21 3.97
N GLU A 87 5.72 10.36 4.94
CA GLU A 87 6.09 10.32 6.36
C GLU A 87 6.11 8.88 6.90
N VAL A 88 5.67 7.91 6.10
CA VAL A 88 5.65 6.51 6.50
C VAL A 88 6.95 5.84 6.09
N ASP A 89 7.60 5.29 7.07
CA ASP A 89 8.95 4.74 6.93
C ASP A 89 8.98 3.30 6.45
N ALA A 90 7.96 2.50 6.81
CA ALA A 90 7.88 1.10 6.44
C ALA A 90 6.48 0.53 6.63
N VAL A 91 6.26 -0.65 6.06
CA VAL A 91 5.19 -1.57 6.46
C VAL A 91 5.82 -2.83 7.04
N LEU A 92 5.37 -3.24 8.23
CA LEU A 92 5.67 -4.52 8.83
C LEU A 92 4.51 -5.45 8.54
N LEU A 93 4.71 -6.40 7.64
CA LEU A 93 3.70 -7.39 7.30
C LEU A 93 3.81 -8.60 8.24
N THR A 94 2.75 -8.87 8.97
CA THR A 94 2.69 -10.01 9.89
C THR A 94 2.66 -11.32 9.14
N HIS A 95 1.81 -11.42 8.12
CA HIS A 95 1.73 -12.57 7.21
C HIS A 95 0.95 -12.20 5.93
N ALA A 96 1.05 -13.04 4.89
CA ALA A 96 0.56 -12.73 3.54
C ALA A 96 -0.89 -13.16 3.28
N HIS A 97 -1.80 -13.07 4.25
CA HIS A 97 -3.23 -13.18 3.97
C HIS A 97 -3.77 -11.86 3.40
N VAL A 98 -4.82 -11.93 2.59
CA VAL A 98 -5.39 -10.76 1.89
C VAL A 98 -5.90 -9.67 2.83
N ASP A 99 -6.38 -10.03 3.99
CA ASP A 99 -6.80 -9.12 5.06
C ASP A 99 -5.64 -8.40 5.77
N HIS A 100 -4.40 -8.76 5.43
CA HIS A 100 -3.16 -8.15 5.91
C HIS A 100 -2.33 -7.50 4.80
N CYS A 101 -2.36 -8.00 3.56
CA CYS A 101 -1.49 -7.54 2.49
C CYS A 101 -2.17 -7.01 1.23
N ALA A 102 -3.50 -7.17 1.05
CA ALA A 102 -4.17 -6.93 -0.23
C ALA A 102 -4.03 -5.50 -0.77
N TYR A 103 -3.83 -4.51 0.08
CA TYR A 103 -3.70 -3.12 -0.34
C TYR A 103 -2.25 -2.60 -0.42
N ILE A 104 -1.25 -3.45 -0.12
CA ILE A 104 0.17 -3.13 -0.34
C ILE A 104 0.44 -2.67 -1.78
N PRO A 105 -0.17 -3.25 -2.84
CA PRO A 105 0.04 -2.79 -4.21
C PRO A 105 -0.24 -1.31 -4.47
N TYR A 106 -1.08 -0.69 -3.67
CA TYR A 106 -1.43 0.72 -3.80
C TYR A 106 -0.40 1.67 -3.18
N LEU A 107 0.44 1.16 -2.28
CA LEU A 107 1.46 1.95 -1.60
C LEU A 107 2.60 2.34 -2.55
N ARG A 108 3.26 3.44 -2.23
CA ARG A 108 4.48 3.86 -2.92
C ARG A 108 5.53 2.75 -2.90
N GLU A 109 6.27 2.66 -3.97
CA GLU A 109 7.29 1.65 -4.17
C GLU A 109 8.56 1.82 -3.35
N ASP A 110 8.82 3.03 -2.91
CA ASP A 110 9.97 3.38 -2.08
C ASP A 110 9.74 3.07 -0.59
N ILE A 111 8.49 2.87 -0.15
CA ILE A 111 8.18 2.39 1.19
C ILE A 111 8.58 0.90 1.29
N PRO A 112 9.57 0.56 2.13
CA PRO A 112 10.00 -0.83 2.30
C PRO A 112 8.94 -1.66 3.02
N ILE A 113 8.78 -2.91 2.55
CA ILE A 113 7.93 -3.90 3.20
C ILE A 113 8.83 -4.89 3.93
N TYR A 114 8.66 -5.00 5.23
CA TYR A 114 9.35 -6.00 6.05
C TYR A 114 8.42 -7.19 6.27
N CYS A 115 8.86 -8.39 5.96
CA CYS A 115 8.08 -9.61 6.12
C CYS A 115 8.99 -10.84 6.29
N SER A 116 8.41 -11.98 6.62
CA SER A 116 9.14 -13.26 6.58
C SER A 116 9.40 -13.71 5.13
N GLU A 117 10.35 -14.62 4.94
CA GLU A 117 10.61 -15.21 3.61
C GLU A 117 9.38 -15.95 3.06
N GLU A 118 8.65 -16.67 3.92
CA GLU A 118 7.42 -17.36 3.54
C GLU A 118 6.35 -16.39 3.05
N SER A 119 6.16 -15.27 3.75
CA SER A 119 5.19 -14.24 3.33
C SER A 119 5.57 -13.64 1.98
N LYS A 120 6.84 -13.41 1.75
CA LYS A 120 7.33 -12.94 0.45
C LYS A 120 7.04 -13.94 -0.66
N LEU A 121 7.32 -15.24 -0.44
CA LEU A 121 7.05 -16.29 -1.43
C LEU A 121 5.56 -16.42 -1.75
N ILE A 122 4.68 -16.28 -0.74
CA ILE A 122 3.23 -16.29 -0.93
C ILE A 122 2.80 -15.08 -1.78
N MET A 123 3.30 -13.88 -1.47
CA MET A 123 3.03 -12.69 -2.27
C MET A 123 3.54 -12.81 -3.70
N GLN A 124 4.71 -13.42 -3.92
CA GLN A 124 5.22 -13.70 -5.26
C GLN A 124 4.30 -14.64 -6.03
N ASN A 125 3.78 -15.68 -5.38
CA ASN A 125 2.83 -16.57 -5.99
C ASN A 125 1.52 -15.86 -6.37
N PHE A 126 1.04 -14.92 -5.55
CA PHE A 126 -0.10 -14.07 -5.94
C PHE A 126 0.21 -13.22 -7.18
N ASP A 127 1.42 -12.68 -7.25
CA ASP A 127 1.85 -11.86 -8.39
C ASP A 127 1.94 -12.67 -9.70
N GLU A 128 2.32 -13.96 -9.62
CA GLU A 128 2.45 -14.86 -10.76
C GLU A 128 1.12 -15.46 -11.22
N THR A 129 0.20 -15.72 -10.30
CA THR A 129 -1.05 -16.43 -10.57
C THR A 129 -2.27 -15.53 -10.60
N GLY A 130 -2.15 -14.33 -10.06
CA GLY A 130 -3.24 -13.39 -9.86
C GLY A 130 -3.46 -12.41 -11.01
N SER A 131 -4.34 -11.47 -10.75
CA SER A 131 -4.66 -10.36 -11.62
C SER A 131 -3.62 -9.23 -11.55
N ASP A 132 -3.88 -8.12 -12.18
CA ASP A 132 -3.00 -6.95 -12.37
C ASP A 132 -2.46 -6.25 -11.10
N GLN A 133 -2.63 -6.80 -9.91
CA GLN A 133 -2.13 -6.23 -8.66
C GLN A 133 -0.91 -7.01 -8.17
N TYR A 134 0.22 -6.32 -8.08
CA TYR A 134 1.50 -6.92 -7.72
C TYR A 134 1.95 -6.45 -6.33
N HIS A 135 2.30 -7.41 -5.48
CA HIS A 135 2.75 -7.18 -4.12
C HIS A 135 4.28 -7.02 -4.02
N THR A 136 5.02 -7.89 -4.68
CA THR A 136 6.49 -7.95 -4.58
C THR A 136 7.20 -7.28 -5.74
N ALA A 137 6.68 -7.49 -6.93
CA ALA A 137 7.05 -6.70 -8.10
C ALA A 137 5.79 -6.03 -8.59
N LYS A 138 5.90 -4.96 -9.27
CA LYS A 138 4.71 -4.31 -9.78
C LYS A 138 4.88 -3.93 -11.20
N GLN A 139 3.78 -4.01 -11.89
CA GLN A 139 3.68 -3.36 -13.14
C GLN A 139 3.65 -1.86 -12.89
N ARG A 140 4.65 -1.17 -13.38
CA ARG A 140 4.63 0.27 -13.44
C ARG A 140 4.06 0.64 -14.79
N PHE A 141 2.92 1.28 -14.79
CA PHE A 141 2.44 1.96 -15.98
C PHE A 141 3.32 3.19 -16.23
N GLN A 142 3.63 3.48 -17.46
CA GLN A 142 4.18 4.78 -17.78
C GLN A 142 3.13 5.83 -17.44
N ILE A 143 3.52 6.76 -16.61
CA ILE A 143 2.68 7.88 -16.22
C ILE A 143 3.08 9.05 -17.13
N TYR A 144 2.11 9.70 -17.73
CA TYR A 144 2.33 10.95 -18.44
C TYR A 144 1.36 12.00 -17.95
N GLU A 145 1.80 13.21 -17.97
CA GLU A 145 0.98 14.38 -17.71
C GLU A 145 0.52 14.95 -19.07
N ASN A 146 -0.78 15.08 -19.22
CA ASN A 146 -1.33 15.68 -20.42
C ASN A 146 -1.22 17.22 -20.36
N ASN A 147 -1.52 17.89 -21.49
CA ASN A 147 -1.46 19.36 -21.61
C ASN A 147 -2.39 20.12 -20.64
N LYS A 148 -3.22 19.41 -19.88
CA LYS A 148 -4.12 19.98 -18.84
C LYS A 148 -3.64 19.69 -17.43
N GLY A 149 -2.40 19.20 -17.24
CA GLY A 149 -1.87 18.83 -15.95
C GLY A 149 -2.44 17.53 -15.38
N GLN A 150 -3.20 16.75 -16.15
CA GLN A 150 -3.79 15.51 -15.67
C GLN A 150 -2.81 14.35 -15.83
N ILE A 151 -2.64 13.60 -14.78
CA ILE A 151 -1.83 12.38 -14.77
C ILE A 151 -2.65 11.23 -15.33
N SER A 152 -2.12 10.56 -16.32
CA SER A 152 -2.75 9.42 -16.99
C SER A 152 -1.78 8.26 -17.13
N ARG A 153 -2.32 7.04 -17.27
CA ARG A 153 -1.53 5.86 -17.59
C ARG A 153 -1.45 5.69 -19.10
N ALA A 154 -0.26 5.46 -19.63
CA ALA A 154 -0.13 5.05 -21.01
C ALA A 154 -0.67 3.63 -21.18
N SER A 155 -1.40 3.39 -22.26
CA SER A 155 -1.80 2.06 -22.70
C SER A 155 -0.64 1.36 -23.42
N GLY A 156 0.50 1.23 -22.76
CA GLY A 156 1.73 0.68 -23.32
C GLY A 156 2.36 -0.38 -22.45
N ASP A 157 3.60 -0.71 -22.73
CA ASP A 157 4.33 -1.76 -22.06
C ASP A 157 4.36 -1.57 -20.53
N LYS A 158 3.89 -2.58 -19.83
CA LYS A 158 3.92 -2.64 -18.38
C LYS A 158 5.33 -3.00 -17.94
N VAL A 159 6.01 -2.09 -17.26
CA VAL A 159 7.34 -2.36 -16.72
C VAL A 159 7.21 -2.90 -15.31
N ALA A 160 7.75 -4.09 -15.07
CA ALA A 160 7.85 -4.62 -13.71
C ALA A 160 8.96 -3.90 -12.93
N VAL A 161 8.60 -3.32 -11.80
CA VAL A 161 9.55 -2.66 -10.90
C VAL A 161 9.50 -3.37 -9.55
N PRO A 162 10.61 -3.97 -9.09
CA PRO A 162 10.65 -4.64 -7.80
C PRO A 162 10.38 -3.68 -6.64
N ARG A 163 9.61 -4.15 -5.64
CA ARG A 163 9.49 -3.44 -4.37
C ARG A 163 10.70 -3.68 -3.48
N ARG A 164 10.92 -2.77 -2.57
CA ARG A 164 11.87 -2.94 -1.48
C ARG A 164 11.30 -3.88 -0.43
N ILE A 165 11.51 -5.19 -0.59
CA ILE A 165 11.16 -6.18 0.41
C ILE A 165 12.39 -6.51 1.23
N LYS A 166 12.26 -6.41 2.54
CA LYS A 166 13.29 -6.74 3.52
C LYS A 166 12.80 -7.89 4.38
N ILE A 167 13.62 -8.93 4.45
CA ILE A 167 13.28 -10.11 5.22
C ILE A 167 13.73 -9.93 6.67
N PHE A 168 12.86 -10.24 7.61
CA PHE A 168 13.21 -10.41 9.00
C PHE A 168 13.15 -11.88 9.39
N GLU A 169 13.97 -12.26 10.37
CA GLU A 169 13.98 -13.60 10.92
C GLU A 169 13.37 -13.58 12.33
N SER A 170 12.52 -14.57 12.61
CA SER A 170 11.91 -14.71 13.94
C SER A 170 12.98 -14.81 15.04
N GLY A 171 12.80 -14.05 16.11
CA GLY A 171 13.74 -14.01 17.24
C GLY A 171 15.02 -13.20 17.01
N LYS A 172 15.20 -12.59 15.86
CA LYS A 172 16.32 -11.66 15.61
C LYS A 172 15.86 -10.21 15.65
N GLU A 173 16.62 -9.38 16.31
CA GLU A 173 16.41 -7.92 16.26
C GLU A 173 16.80 -7.40 14.88
N PHE A 174 16.02 -6.46 14.35
CA PHE A 174 16.37 -5.70 13.16
C PHE A 174 16.10 -4.22 13.41
N ASN A 175 16.95 -3.39 12.82
CA ASN A 175 16.81 -1.94 12.92
C ASN A 175 16.01 -1.43 11.73
N LEU A 176 14.92 -0.74 12.02
CA LEU A 176 14.27 0.18 11.07
C LEU A 176 15.12 1.45 11.02
N SER A 177 16.36 1.34 10.52
CA SER A 177 17.19 2.52 10.41
C SER A 177 16.73 3.34 9.21
N LEU A 178 15.98 4.32 9.50
CA LEU A 178 15.61 5.37 8.58
C LEU A 178 16.56 6.51 8.83
N ILE A 179 17.54 6.54 8.00
CA ILE A 179 18.44 7.67 7.95
C ILE A 179 17.73 8.76 7.13
N HIS A 180 16.91 9.54 7.77
CA HIS A 180 16.74 10.93 7.42
C HIS A 180 17.59 11.77 8.39
N ILE A 181 18.89 11.69 8.20
CA ILE A 181 19.76 12.76 8.64
C ILE A 181 19.77 13.73 7.48
N SER A 182 18.89 14.71 7.51
CA SER A 182 19.13 15.95 6.79
C SER A 182 20.17 16.72 7.60
N GLU A 183 21.38 16.83 7.09
CA GLU A 183 22.29 17.87 7.51
C GLU A 183 21.69 19.25 7.26
#